data_294eb0a9617933e2b1cfbb1e3305698c
#
_entry.id   294eb0a9617933e2b1cfbb1e3305698c
#
_cell.length_a   1.000
_cell.length_b   1.000
_cell.length_c   1.000
_cell.angle_alpha   90.00
_cell.angle_beta   90.00
_cell.angle_gamma   90.00
#
_symmetry.space_group_name_H-M   'P 1'
#
loop_
_entity.id
_entity.type
_entity.pdbx_description
1 polymer ?
#
loop_
_entity_poly.entity_id
_entity_poly.type
_entity_poly.pdbx_seq_one_letter_code
_entity_poly.pdbx_strand_id
1 'polypeptide(L)'
;AIYTDLVKYIRKKKKERQIILVTHNPNIVVGADSEEVIIANQNGKNSPNENGIKFQYLCGSLENSKDRINDETMPILDRCGIREHVCDILEGGKNAFMDREHKYGFYKI
;
A
#
# COMPACT_ATOMS: atom_id res chain seq x y z
N ALA A 1 15.87 1.21 14.75
CA ALA A 1 15.15 0.01 14.36
C ALA A 1 15.50 -0.41 12.93
N ILE A 2 15.36 -1.67 12.63
CA ILE A 2 15.68 -2.25 11.30
C ILE A 2 14.95 -1.48 10.19
N TYR A 3 13.69 -1.18 10.42
CA TYR A 3 12.88 -0.44 9.44
C TYR A 3 13.49 0.92 9.09
N THR A 4 13.89 1.70 10.09
CA THR A 4 14.48 3.03 9.90
C THR A 4 15.80 2.94 9.14
N ASP A 5 16.62 1.96 9.48
CA ASP A 5 17.90 1.73 8.82
C ASP A 5 17.73 1.32 7.36
N LEU A 6 16.73 0.47 7.08
CA LEU A 6 16.40 0.06 5.71
C LEU A 6 15.96 1.25 4.86
N VAL A 7 15.09 2.11 5.39
CA VAL A 7 14.63 3.30 4.68
C VAL A 7 15.78 4.23 4.37
N LYS A 8 16.68 4.47 5.32
CA LYS A 8 17.86 5.29 5.11
C LYS A 8 18.77 4.71 4.03
N TYR A 9 18.97 3.40 4.05
CA TYR A 9 19.76 2.72 3.03
C TYR A 9 19.18 2.88 1.64
N ILE A 10 17.87 2.65 1.49
CA ILE A 10 17.17 2.80 0.21
C ILE A 10 17.29 4.23 -0.30
N ARG A 11 17.03 5.22 0.55
CA ARG A 11 17.12 6.64 0.17
C ARG A 11 18.50 7.03 -0.34
N LYS A 12 19.54 6.45 0.25
CA LYS A 12 20.92 6.69 -0.17
C LYS A 12 21.20 6.01 -1.51
N LYS A 13 20.82 4.73 -1.64
CA LYS A 13 21.17 3.92 -2.82
C LYS A 13 20.37 4.28 -4.06
N LYS A 14 19.15 4.80 -3.93
CA LYS A 14 18.34 5.18 -5.08
C LYS A 14 18.95 6.33 -5.89
N LYS A 15 19.87 7.08 -5.32
CA LYS A 15 20.63 8.14 -6.01
C LYS A 15 21.67 7.56 -6.96
N GLU A 16 22.09 6.32 -6.73
CA GLU A 16 23.16 5.66 -7.46
C GLU A 16 22.65 4.62 -8.44
N ARG A 17 21.46 4.05 -8.17
CA ARG A 17 20.92 2.94 -8.98
C ARG A 17 19.39 2.91 -8.89
N GLN A 18 18.79 2.24 -9.84
CA GLN A 18 17.36 1.93 -9.76
C GLN A 18 17.12 0.87 -8.69
N ILE A 19 16.11 1.10 -7.86
CA ILE A 19 15.68 0.15 -6.84
C ILE A 19 14.22 -0.21 -7.11
N ILE A 20 13.94 -1.52 -7.17
CA ILE A 20 12.59 -2.05 -7.26
C ILE A 20 12.32 -2.79 -5.95
N LEU A 21 11.32 -2.30 -5.21
CA LEU A 21 10.96 -2.85 -3.93
C LEU A 21 9.58 -3.50 -4.02
N VAL A 22 9.49 -4.77 -3.63
CA VAL A 22 8.20 -5.47 -3.53
C VAL A 22 7.90 -5.69 -2.05
N THR A 23 6.80 -5.13 -1.58
CA THR A 23 6.45 -5.19 -0.17
C THR A 23 4.94 -5.04 0.03
N HIS A 24 4.43 -5.56 1.13
CA HIS A 24 3.07 -5.27 1.60
C HIS A 24 3.07 -4.26 2.74
N ASN A 25 4.22 -3.63 3.01
CA ASN A 25 4.34 -2.62 4.07
C ASN A 25 4.39 -1.21 3.45
N PRO A 26 3.27 -0.49 3.45
CA PRO A 26 3.23 0.85 2.85
C PRO A 26 4.12 1.88 3.56
N ASN A 27 4.50 1.64 4.82
CA ASN A 27 5.43 2.53 5.53
C ASN A 27 6.79 2.61 4.84
N ILE A 28 7.27 1.48 4.30
CA ILE A 28 8.53 1.47 3.55
C ILE A 28 8.40 2.27 2.25
N VAL A 29 7.28 2.11 1.57
CA VAL A 29 7.01 2.80 0.31
C VAL A 29 7.03 4.32 0.52
N VAL A 30 6.32 4.80 1.52
CA VAL A 30 6.26 6.24 1.86
C VAL A 30 7.60 6.72 2.39
N GLY A 31 8.18 6.00 3.34
CA GLY A 31 9.44 6.39 3.98
C GLY A 31 10.61 6.45 3.01
N ALA A 32 10.65 5.56 2.03
CA ALA A 32 11.70 5.54 1.02
C ALA A 32 11.50 6.60 -0.07
N ASP A 33 10.40 7.35 -0.03
CA ASP A 33 10.09 8.41 -1.00
C ASP A 33 10.10 7.85 -2.44
N SER A 34 9.27 6.84 -2.66
CA SER A 34 9.20 6.13 -3.94
C SER A 34 8.72 7.05 -5.06
N GLU A 35 9.43 7.05 -6.18
CA GLU A 35 9.08 7.86 -7.36
C GLU A 35 7.89 7.30 -8.09
N GLU A 36 7.78 5.96 -8.15
CA GLU A 36 6.65 5.28 -8.77
C GLU A 36 6.16 4.17 -7.85
N VAL A 37 4.86 4.05 -7.74
CA VAL A 37 4.20 3.04 -6.94
C VAL A 37 3.29 2.21 -7.85
N ILE A 38 3.33 0.90 -7.68
CA ILE A 38 2.46 -0.03 -8.38
C ILE A 38 1.64 -0.76 -7.31
N ILE A 39 0.33 -0.51 -7.33
CA ILE A 39 -0.61 -1.21 -6.46
C ILE A 39 -1.07 -2.46 -7.21
N ALA A 40 -0.92 -3.62 -6.59
CA ALA A 40 -1.37 -4.89 -7.14
C ALA A 40 -2.60 -5.37 -6.39
N ASN A 41 -3.58 -5.89 -7.11
CA ASN A 41 -4.77 -6.46 -6.51
C ASN A 41 -5.10 -7.82 -7.11
N GLN A 42 -5.35 -8.80 -6.25
CA GLN A 42 -5.86 -10.10 -6.65
C GLN A 42 -7.38 -10.05 -6.59
N ASN A 43 -8.04 -10.53 -7.64
CA ASN A 43 -9.50 -10.55 -7.70
C ASN A 43 -10.09 -11.33 -6.52
N GLY A 44 -11.07 -10.74 -5.87
CA GLY A 44 -11.76 -11.35 -4.75
C GLY A 44 -13.18 -10.81 -4.63
N LYS A 45 -13.96 -11.42 -3.74
CA LYS A 45 -15.36 -11.04 -3.53
C LYS A 45 -15.51 -9.57 -3.14
N ASN A 46 -14.65 -9.09 -2.24
CA ASN A 46 -14.69 -7.73 -1.73
C ASN A 46 -13.67 -6.80 -2.41
N SER A 47 -12.91 -7.32 -3.35
CA SER A 47 -11.88 -6.60 -4.08
C SER A 47 -11.86 -7.02 -5.55
N PRO A 48 -12.92 -6.67 -6.31
CA PRO A 48 -13.04 -7.12 -7.69
C PRO A 48 -12.06 -6.41 -8.61
N ASN A 49 -11.55 -7.16 -9.58
CA ASN A 49 -10.80 -6.64 -10.71
C ASN A 49 -11.72 -6.47 -11.92
N GLU A 50 -11.26 -5.73 -12.91
CA GLU A 50 -11.99 -5.55 -14.15
C GLU A 50 -12.18 -6.90 -14.84
N ASN A 51 -13.42 -7.20 -15.24
CA ASN A 51 -13.79 -8.45 -15.90
C ASN A 51 -13.36 -9.71 -15.14
N GLY A 52 -13.15 -9.60 -13.82
CA GLY A 52 -12.77 -10.73 -12.98
C GLY A 52 -11.37 -11.29 -13.25
N ILE A 53 -10.50 -10.54 -13.92
CA ILE A 53 -9.12 -10.97 -14.15
C ILE A 53 -8.42 -11.20 -12.80
N LYS A 54 -7.54 -12.20 -12.77
CA LYS A 54 -6.93 -12.64 -11.51
C LYS A 54 -6.11 -11.56 -10.84
N PHE A 55 -5.29 -10.83 -11.59
CA PHE A 55 -4.45 -9.75 -11.09
C PHE A 55 -4.64 -8.49 -11.89
N GLN A 56 -4.69 -7.37 -11.20
CA GLN A 56 -4.80 -6.04 -11.81
C GLN A 56 -3.82 -5.11 -11.11
N TYR A 57 -3.32 -4.10 -11.83
CA TYR A 57 -2.30 -3.19 -11.32
C TYR A 57 -2.69 -1.75 -11.60
N LEU A 58 -2.34 -0.86 -10.66
CA LEU A 58 -2.48 0.58 -10.81
C LEU A 58 -1.13 1.22 -10.57
N CYS A 59 -0.63 1.99 -11.53
CA CYS A 59 0.68 2.61 -11.50
C CYS A 59 0.56 4.13 -11.37
N GLY A 60 1.45 4.75 -10.62
CA GLY A 60 1.50 6.19 -10.49
C GLY A 60 2.41 6.65 -9.38
N SER A 61 2.41 7.95 -9.12
CA SER A 61 3.18 8.54 -8.02
C SER A 61 2.40 8.50 -6.71
N LEU A 62 3.10 8.69 -5.59
CA LEU A 62 2.47 8.79 -4.28
C LEU A 62 1.50 9.97 -4.19
N GLU A 63 1.71 11.01 -4.97
CA GLU A 63 0.86 12.19 -5.01
C GLU A 63 -0.41 12.00 -5.83
N ASN A 64 -0.48 10.91 -6.60
CA ASN A 64 -1.67 10.61 -7.40
C ASN A 64 -2.87 10.42 -6.47
N SER A 65 -3.81 11.32 -6.58
CA SER A 65 -5.00 11.35 -5.74
C SER A 65 -6.25 11.47 -6.60
N LYS A 66 -7.30 10.80 -6.19
CA LYS A 66 -8.59 10.81 -6.87
C LYS A 66 -9.67 10.69 -5.83
N ASP A 67 -10.75 11.45 -5.98
CA ASP A 67 -11.89 11.35 -5.10
C ASP A 67 -12.42 9.91 -5.09
N ARG A 68 -12.76 9.42 -3.90
CA ARG A 68 -13.26 8.06 -3.74
C ARG A 68 -14.62 7.91 -4.40
N ILE A 69 -14.75 6.82 -5.15
CA ILE A 69 -16.00 6.42 -5.77
C ILE A 69 -16.57 5.24 -4.99
N ASN A 70 -17.74 5.41 -4.40
CA ASN A 70 -18.36 4.39 -3.59
C ASN A 70 -19.30 3.52 -4.44
N ASP A 71 -18.71 2.66 -5.26
CA ASP A 71 -19.44 1.76 -6.16
C ASP A 71 -18.84 0.36 -6.05
N GLU A 72 -19.55 -0.56 -5.42
CA GLU A 72 -19.08 -1.92 -5.18
C GLU A 72 -18.96 -2.76 -6.46
N THR A 73 -19.57 -2.32 -7.56
CA THR A 73 -19.46 -3.02 -8.84
C THR A 73 -18.25 -2.60 -9.65
N MET A 74 -17.65 -1.47 -9.30
CA MET A 74 -16.46 -0.95 -9.97
C MET A 74 -15.21 -1.71 -9.51
N PRO A 75 -14.23 -1.98 -10.41
CA PRO A 75 -12.94 -2.54 -9.98
C PRO A 75 -12.33 -1.72 -8.84
N ILE A 76 -11.81 -2.40 -7.83
CA ILE A 76 -11.33 -1.73 -6.61
C ILE A 76 -10.23 -0.71 -6.89
N LEU A 77 -9.34 -1.01 -7.84
CA LEU A 77 -8.23 -0.10 -8.17
C LEU A 77 -8.71 1.18 -8.86
N ASP A 78 -9.90 1.18 -9.44
CA ASP A 78 -10.46 2.34 -10.13
C ASP A 78 -11.22 3.28 -9.18
N ARG A 79 -11.45 2.86 -7.93
CA ARG A 79 -12.28 3.63 -6.98
C ARG A 79 -11.60 4.84 -6.36
N CYS A 80 -10.27 4.89 -6.40
CA CYS A 80 -9.51 6.02 -5.87
C CYS A 80 -8.10 6.02 -6.45
N GLY A 81 -7.27 6.99 -6.05
CA GLY A 81 -5.90 7.13 -6.52
C GLY A 81 -4.89 6.32 -5.71
N ILE A 82 -3.64 6.38 -6.14
CA ILE A 82 -2.52 5.70 -5.47
C ILE A 82 -2.46 6.10 -4.00
N ARG A 83 -2.52 7.39 -3.72
CA ARG A 83 -2.44 7.93 -2.36
C ARG A 83 -3.47 7.30 -1.43
N GLU A 84 -4.73 7.25 -1.89
CA GLU A 84 -5.81 6.69 -1.10
C GLU A 84 -5.64 5.19 -0.88
N HIS A 85 -5.21 4.45 -1.91
CA HIS A 85 -4.94 3.02 -1.76
C HIS A 85 -3.82 2.75 -0.75
N VAL A 86 -2.74 3.51 -0.80
CA VAL A 86 -1.63 3.37 0.14
C VAL A 86 -2.11 3.64 1.57
N CYS A 87 -2.91 4.68 1.76
CA CYS A 87 -3.48 4.99 3.08
C CYS A 87 -4.40 3.87 3.58
N ASP A 88 -5.22 3.32 2.71
CA ASP A 88 -6.14 2.23 3.09
C ASP A 88 -5.37 0.98 3.52
N ILE A 89 -4.32 0.63 2.80
CA ILE A 89 -3.48 -0.53 3.14
C ILE A 89 -2.79 -0.29 4.48
N LEU A 90 -2.25 0.90 4.69
CA LEU A 90 -1.58 1.27 5.94
C LEU A 90 -2.55 1.21 7.13
N GLU A 91 -3.73 1.78 6.97
CA GLU A 91 -4.74 1.82 8.02
C GLU A 91 -5.26 0.43 8.35
N GLY A 92 -5.56 -0.39 7.34
CA GLY A 92 -5.98 -1.77 7.52
C GLY A 92 -4.92 -2.61 8.23
N GLY A 93 -3.66 -2.46 7.85
CA GLY A 93 -2.55 -3.13 8.51
C GLY A 93 -2.36 -2.66 9.95
N LYS A 94 -2.53 -1.38 10.20
CA LYS A 94 -2.47 -0.82 11.55
C LYS A 94 -3.57 -1.39 12.44
N ASN A 95 -4.79 -1.43 11.93
CA ASN A 95 -5.92 -1.97 12.67
C ASN A 95 -5.73 -3.45 12.98
N ALA A 96 -5.27 -4.24 12.01
CA ALA A 96 -4.99 -5.65 12.21
C ALA A 96 -3.90 -5.86 13.26
N PHE A 97 -2.87 -5.02 13.27
CA PHE A 97 -1.81 -5.08 14.26
C PHE A 97 -2.34 -4.78 15.67
N MET A 98 -3.16 -3.74 15.81
CA MET A 98 -3.77 -3.37 17.09
C MET A 98 -4.70 -4.47 17.61
N ASP A 99 -5.50 -5.07 16.76
CA ASP A 99 -6.38 -6.17 17.13
C ASP A 99 -5.58 -7.36 17.63
N ARG A 100 -4.48 -7.69 16.96
CA ARG A 100 -3.59 -8.77 17.36
C ARG A 100 -2.98 -8.51 18.74
N GLU A 101 -2.50 -7.31 18.97
CA GLU A 101 -1.90 -6.93 20.26
C GLU A 101 -2.93 -6.96 21.38
N HIS A 102 -4.13 -6.50 21.09
CA HIS A 102 -5.24 -6.55 22.04
C HIS A 102 -5.57 -7.98 22.45
N LYS A 103 -5.63 -8.87 21.45
CA LYS A 103 -5.92 -10.29 21.66
C LYS A 103 -4.90 -10.95 22.57
N TYR A 104 -3.62 -10.60 22.43
CA TYR A 104 -2.55 -11.20 23.23
C TYR A 104 -2.18 -10.38 24.47
N GLY A 105 -2.87 -9.28 24.72
CA GLY A 105 -2.62 -8.45 25.89
C GLY A 105 -1.31 -7.66 25.86
N PHE A 106 -0.70 -7.53 24.70
CA PHE A 106 0.55 -6.77 24.54
C PHE A 106 0.30 -5.28 24.34
N TYR A 107 -0.87 -4.95 23.86
CA TYR A 107 -1.20 -3.57 23.51
C TYR A 107 -1.54 -2.78 24.76
N LYS A 108 -0.85 -1.66 24.93
CA LYS A 108 -1.10 -0.72 26.01
C LYS A 108 -1.15 0.68 25.43
N ILE A 109 -2.21 1.35 25.74
CA ILE A 109 -2.40 2.72 25.29
C ILE A 109 -1.62 3.68 26.16
#